data_c3614626e072ba60e2fc0946c5ac1efe
#
_entry.id   c3614626e072ba60e2fc0946c5ac1efe
#
_cell.length_a   1.000
_cell.length_b   1.000
_cell.length_c   1.000
_cell.angle_alpha   90.00
_cell.angle_beta   90.00
_cell.angle_gamma   90.00
#
_symmetry.space_group_name_H-M   'P 1'
#
loop_
_entity.id
_entity.type
_entity.pdbx_description
1 polymer ?
#
loop_
_entity_poly.entity_id
_entity_poly.type
_entity_poly.pdbx_seq_one_letter_code
_entity_poly.pdbx_strand_id
1 'polypeptide(L)'
;MSKIKLLDCTLRDGGYINEWNFGKYTIKDIIAKLVAAGVDYVEVGFLRNCIYDPEKSLFNNCGELSQILPEERGKTKFTAMALHNKYDIDKLEPYDGKTIDAIRVTFHDYDIDEGLEYIKKVIDKGYK
;
A
#
# COMPACT_ATOMS: atom_id res chain seq x y z
N MET A 1 20.80 17.41 10.58
CA MET A 1 19.56 17.46 11.38
C MET A 1 18.65 16.32 10.97
N SER A 2 18.26 15.49 11.92
CA SER A 2 17.34 14.41 11.64
C SER A 2 15.95 14.98 11.31
N LYS A 3 15.27 14.37 10.37
CA LYS A 3 13.93 14.77 9.97
C LYS A 3 12.95 13.66 10.33
N ILE A 4 11.87 14.07 10.99
CA ILE A 4 10.75 13.18 11.23
C ILE A 4 9.98 13.05 9.91
N LYS A 5 9.62 11.83 9.55
CA LYS A 5 8.76 11.56 8.41
C LYS A 5 7.43 11.03 8.91
N LEU A 6 6.36 11.48 8.26
CA LEU A 6 5.01 11.05 8.58
C LEU A 6 4.52 10.02 7.57
N LEU A 7 3.97 8.93 8.08
CA LEU A 7 3.23 7.96 7.30
C LEU A 7 1.77 8.04 7.71
N ASP A 8 0.89 8.34 6.75
CA ASP A 8 -0.56 8.25 6.96
C ASP A 8 -1.04 6.85 6.57
N CYS A 9 -1.79 6.22 7.43
CA CYS A 9 -2.35 4.89 7.20
C CYS A 9 -3.87 4.84 7.34
N THR A 10 -4.54 5.96 7.11
CA THR A 10 -6.01 6.04 7.20
C THR A 10 -6.69 5.00 6.34
N LEU A 11 -6.26 4.87 5.10
CA LEU A 11 -6.89 3.95 4.14
C LEU A 11 -6.57 2.47 4.42
N ARG A 12 -5.54 2.19 5.18
CA ARG A 12 -5.20 0.83 5.57
C ARG A 12 -5.75 0.51 6.97
N ASP A 13 -5.29 1.22 7.98
CA ASP A 13 -5.66 0.97 9.37
C ASP A 13 -7.10 1.40 9.67
N GLY A 14 -7.52 2.53 9.12
CA GLY A 14 -8.89 2.99 9.27
C GLY A 14 -9.94 2.07 8.65
N GLY A 15 -9.54 1.20 7.75
CA GLY A 15 -10.43 0.24 7.08
C GLY A 15 -11.02 -0.83 7.98
N TYR A 16 -10.47 -1.04 9.16
CA TYR A 16 -11.05 -1.99 10.12
C TYR A 16 -12.44 -1.56 10.61
N ILE A 17 -12.77 -0.27 10.48
CA ILE A 17 -14.07 0.25 10.91
C ILE A 17 -15.16 -0.02 9.87
N ASN A 18 -14.82 0.01 8.58
CA ASN A 18 -15.78 -0.05 7.48
C ASN A 18 -15.46 -1.14 6.45
N GLU A 19 -14.64 -2.11 6.82
CA GLU A 19 -14.20 -3.20 5.92
C GLU A 19 -13.51 -2.67 4.66
N TRP A 20 -12.73 -1.58 4.80
CA TRP A 20 -12.01 -0.87 3.73
C TRP A 20 -12.92 -0.28 2.65
N ASN A 21 -14.21 -0.23 2.88
CA ASN A 21 -15.18 0.32 1.94
C ASN A 21 -15.33 1.84 2.13
N PHE A 22 -14.36 2.59 1.64
CA PHE A 22 -14.36 4.05 1.70
C PHE A 22 -15.11 4.69 0.51
N GLY A 23 -15.25 3.96 -0.59
CA GLY A 23 -15.70 4.50 -1.86
C GLY A 23 -14.54 5.01 -2.71
N LYS A 24 -14.57 4.71 -4.00
CA LYS A 24 -13.48 5.05 -4.93
C LYS A 24 -13.13 6.54 -4.91
N TYR A 25 -14.13 7.41 -4.98
CA TYR A 25 -13.89 8.85 -5.02
C TYR A 25 -13.36 9.38 -3.70
N THR A 26 -13.84 8.85 -2.58
CA THR A 26 -13.32 9.19 -1.25
C THR A 26 -11.86 8.77 -1.09
N ILE A 27 -11.51 7.58 -1.56
CA ILE A 27 -10.11 7.10 -1.55
C ILE A 27 -9.22 8.07 -2.33
N LYS A 28 -9.63 8.42 -3.55
CA LYS A 28 -8.87 9.36 -4.39
C LYS A 28 -8.75 10.74 -3.77
N ASP A 29 -9.82 11.23 -3.15
CA ASP A 29 -9.84 12.55 -2.52
C ASP A 29 -8.93 12.60 -1.29
N ILE A 30 -8.97 11.58 -0.44
CA ILE A 30 -8.09 11.46 0.72
C ILE A 30 -6.63 11.48 0.26
N ILE A 31 -6.27 10.68 -0.74
CA ILE A 31 -4.91 10.62 -1.26
C ILE A 31 -4.48 11.99 -1.81
N ALA A 32 -5.34 12.64 -2.61
CA ALA A 32 -5.03 13.95 -3.19
C ALA A 32 -4.78 15.01 -2.11
N LYS A 33 -5.57 15.01 -1.06
CA LYS A 33 -5.41 15.96 0.05
C LYS A 33 -4.15 15.69 0.87
N LEU A 34 -3.80 14.44 1.08
CA LEU A 34 -2.56 14.08 1.77
C LEU A 34 -1.32 14.47 0.95
N VAL A 35 -1.36 14.28 -0.36
CA VAL A 35 -0.31 14.74 -1.27
C VAL A 35 -0.18 16.26 -1.21
N ALA A 36 -1.30 16.98 -1.28
CA ALA A 36 -1.30 18.45 -1.20
C ALA A 36 -0.76 18.96 0.14
N ALA A 37 -1.02 18.24 1.23
CA ALA A 37 -0.49 18.56 2.55
C ALA A 37 0.99 18.25 2.70
N GLY A 38 1.61 17.54 1.74
CA GLY A 38 3.02 17.20 1.77
C GLY A 38 3.39 16.09 2.75
N VAL A 39 2.48 15.17 3.03
CA VAL A 39 2.77 13.99 3.85
C VAL A 39 3.84 13.14 3.16
N ASP A 40 4.80 12.62 3.93
CA ASP A 40 5.94 11.89 3.37
C ASP A 40 5.54 10.56 2.75
N TYR A 41 4.71 9.78 3.45
CA TYR A 41 4.24 8.47 3.01
C TYR A 41 2.74 8.33 3.21
N VAL A 42 2.06 7.75 2.23
CA VAL A 42 0.65 7.39 2.33
C VAL A 42 0.53 5.89 2.08
N GLU A 43 0.02 5.17 3.07
CA GLU A 43 -0.30 3.76 2.95
C GLU A 43 -1.72 3.65 2.41
N VAL A 44 -1.84 3.26 1.15
CA VAL A 44 -3.10 3.34 0.39
C VAL A 44 -4.08 2.21 0.69
N GLY A 45 -3.63 1.18 1.38
CA GLY A 45 -4.46 0.04 1.75
C GLY A 45 -3.64 -1.22 1.91
N PHE A 46 -4.32 -2.36 1.79
CA PHE A 46 -3.67 -3.67 1.80
C PHE A 46 -3.49 -4.21 0.38
N LEU A 47 -2.35 -4.88 0.17
CA LEU A 47 -2.25 -5.90 -0.87
C LEU A 47 -2.89 -7.17 -0.31
N ARG A 48 -3.87 -7.70 -1.00
CA ARG A 48 -4.67 -8.82 -0.50
C ARG A 48 -5.15 -9.70 -1.65
N ASN A 49 -5.14 -11.01 -1.45
CA ASN A 49 -5.83 -11.91 -2.37
C ASN A 49 -7.33 -11.76 -2.17
N CYS A 50 -8.01 -11.09 -3.09
CA CYS A 50 -9.44 -10.82 -2.97
C CYS A 50 -10.05 -10.61 -4.35
N ILE A 51 -11.39 -10.63 -4.40
CA ILE A 51 -12.12 -10.15 -5.58
C ILE A 51 -12.03 -8.62 -5.53
N TYR A 52 -11.52 -8.01 -6.59
CA TYR A 52 -11.33 -6.57 -6.64
C TYR A 52 -12.67 -5.85 -6.59
N ASP A 53 -12.76 -4.89 -5.67
CA ASP A 53 -13.88 -3.97 -5.55
C ASP A 53 -13.32 -2.54 -5.61
N PRO A 54 -13.65 -1.74 -6.64
CA PRO A 54 -13.12 -0.38 -6.79
C PRO A 54 -13.47 0.54 -5.62
N GLU A 55 -14.48 0.20 -4.84
CA GLU A 55 -14.92 0.98 -3.68
C GLU A 55 -14.07 0.70 -2.43
N LYS A 56 -13.20 -0.31 -2.47
CA LYS A 56 -12.38 -0.73 -1.33
C LYS A 56 -10.90 -0.46 -1.54
N SER A 57 -10.20 -0.18 -0.44
CA SER A 57 -8.74 -0.01 -0.41
C SER A 57 -8.01 -1.34 -0.22
N LEU A 58 -8.38 -2.35 -1.02
CA LEU A 58 -7.77 -3.68 -1.07
C LEU A 58 -7.40 -3.97 -2.52
N PHE A 59 -6.16 -4.38 -2.77
CA PHE A 59 -5.61 -4.46 -4.12
C PHE A 59 -4.87 -5.76 -4.36
N ASN A 60 -5.01 -6.32 -5.56
CA ASN A 60 -4.30 -7.53 -5.98
C ASN A 60 -3.04 -7.24 -6.81
N ASN A 61 -2.99 -6.09 -7.51
CA ASN A 61 -1.94 -5.81 -8.49
C ASN A 61 -1.79 -4.32 -8.77
N CYS A 62 -0.79 -3.97 -9.56
CA CYS A 62 -0.51 -2.58 -9.92
C CYS A 62 -1.62 -1.94 -10.76
N GLY A 63 -2.29 -2.70 -11.61
CA GLY A 63 -3.41 -2.20 -12.40
C GLY A 63 -4.54 -1.67 -11.53
N GLU A 64 -4.87 -2.38 -10.47
CA GLU A 64 -5.88 -1.96 -9.50
C GLU A 64 -5.41 -0.75 -8.70
N LEU A 65 -4.16 -0.75 -8.23
CA LEU A 65 -3.55 0.39 -7.53
C LEU A 65 -3.59 1.66 -8.38
N SER A 66 -3.33 1.54 -9.68
CA SER A 66 -3.31 2.69 -10.59
C SER A 66 -4.67 3.39 -10.70
N GLN A 67 -5.76 2.72 -10.35
CA GLN A 67 -7.10 3.29 -10.39
C GLN A 67 -7.31 4.40 -9.36
N ILE A 68 -6.52 4.41 -8.28
CA ILE A 68 -6.71 5.37 -7.18
C ILE A 68 -5.50 6.28 -6.97
N LEU A 69 -4.37 6.00 -7.59
CA LEU A 69 -3.16 6.78 -7.41
C LEU A 69 -3.15 7.99 -8.35
N PRO A 70 -2.78 9.20 -7.86
CA PRO A 70 -2.72 10.39 -8.69
C PRO A 70 -1.44 10.40 -9.55
N GLU A 71 -1.49 11.11 -10.67
CA GLU A 71 -0.29 11.40 -11.46
C GLU A 71 0.62 12.41 -10.74
N GLU A 72 0.00 13.45 -10.17
CA GLU A 72 0.70 14.47 -9.38
C GLU A 72 0.90 13.98 -7.96
N ARG A 73 2.14 13.73 -7.58
CA ARG A 73 2.48 13.11 -6.29
C ARG A 73 3.23 14.04 -5.34
N GLY A 74 3.71 15.20 -5.83
CA GLY A 74 4.57 16.05 -5.03
C GLY A 74 5.75 15.26 -4.47
N LYS A 75 6.03 15.41 -3.18
CA LYS A 75 7.08 14.65 -2.49
C LYS A 75 6.59 13.33 -1.89
N THR A 76 5.31 13.03 -1.97
CA THR A 76 4.70 11.88 -1.29
C THR A 76 5.10 10.57 -1.96
N LYS A 77 5.49 9.60 -1.14
CA LYS A 77 5.72 8.22 -1.54
C LYS A 77 4.52 7.38 -1.13
N PHE A 78 4.19 6.36 -1.91
CA PHE A 78 3.05 5.49 -1.63
C PHE A 78 3.52 4.12 -1.18
N THR A 79 2.82 3.59 -0.19
CA THR A 79 3.05 2.24 0.31
C THR A 79 1.75 1.46 0.39
N ALA A 80 1.86 0.16 0.52
CA ALA A 80 0.77 -0.72 0.88
C ALA A 80 1.29 -1.75 1.87
N MET A 81 0.41 -2.30 2.69
CA MET A 81 0.77 -3.34 3.64
C MET A 81 0.41 -4.71 3.08
N ALA A 82 1.25 -5.70 3.31
CA ALA A 82 1.00 -7.07 2.93
C ALA A 82 1.28 -8.01 4.10
N LEU A 83 0.35 -8.92 4.37
CA LEU A 83 0.57 -10.07 5.23
C LEU A 83 1.10 -11.22 4.38
N HIS A 84 2.21 -11.84 4.82
CA HIS A 84 2.87 -12.89 4.05
C HIS A 84 1.95 -14.07 3.73
N ASN A 85 0.96 -14.35 4.57
CA ASN A 85 0.03 -15.46 4.41
C ASN A 85 -1.36 -15.04 3.87
N LYS A 86 -1.54 -13.78 3.49
CA LYS A 86 -2.80 -13.25 2.97
C LYS A 86 -2.69 -12.68 1.56
N TYR A 87 -1.47 -12.54 1.07
CA TYR A 87 -1.21 -11.99 -0.26
C TYR A 87 -0.10 -12.77 -0.95
N ASP A 88 -0.38 -13.24 -2.14
CA ASP A 88 0.61 -13.86 -3.01
C ASP A 88 1.39 -12.77 -3.73
N ILE A 89 2.63 -12.54 -3.31
CA ILE A 89 3.49 -11.49 -3.89
C ILE A 89 3.77 -11.71 -5.38
N ASP A 90 3.65 -12.93 -5.88
CA ASP A 90 3.86 -13.21 -7.29
C ASP A 90 2.80 -12.57 -8.19
N LYS A 91 1.66 -12.15 -7.61
CA LYS A 91 0.62 -11.39 -8.32
C LYS A 91 1.00 -9.94 -8.58
N LEU A 92 1.99 -9.41 -7.86
CA LEU A 92 2.41 -8.02 -8.02
C LEU A 92 3.47 -7.92 -9.10
N GLU A 93 3.29 -6.99 -10.03
CA GLU A 93 4.25 -6.71 -11.08
C GLU A 93 5.55 -6.16 -10.48
N PRO A 94 6.71 -6.35 -11.14
CA PRO A 94 7.96 -5.72 -10.71
C PRO A 94 7.82 -4.21 -10.58
N TYR A 95 8.60 -3.63 -9.68
CA TYR A 95 8.62 -2.18 -9.47
C TYR A 95 8.95 -1.44 -10.77
N ASP A 96 8.11 -0.50 -11.14
CA ASP A 96 8.28 0.35 -12.33
C ASP A 96 8.25 1.85 -12.03
N GLY A 97 8.09 2.21 -10.76
CA GLY A 97 8.02 3.60 -10.32
C GLY A 97 6.68 4.28 -10.58
N LYS A 98 5.67 3.56 -11.05
CA LYS A 98 4.38 4.14 -11.45
C LYS A 98 3.26 3.97 -10.44
N THR A 99 3.38 3.04 -9.52
CA THR A 99 2.36 2.80 -8.49
C THR A 99 2.95 3.00 -7.10
N ILE A 100 2.99 1.97 -6.26
CA ILE A 100 3.56 2.08 -4.92
C ILE A 100 5.08 2.01 -4.97
N ASP A 101 5.71 2.66 -3.99
CA ASP A 101 7.17 2.74 -3.89
C ASP A 101 7.74 1.72 -2.92
N ALA A 102 6.95 1.34 -1.92
CA ALA A 102 7.38 0.47 -0.84
C ALA A 102 6.25 -0.43 -0.38
N ILE A 103 6.61 -1.53 0.27
CA ILE A 103 5.64 -2.47 0.84
C ILE A 103 6.03 -2.69 2.29
N ARG A 104 5.07 -2.47 3.20
CA ARG A 104 5.25 -2.82 4.59
C ARG A 104 4.75 -4.25 4.81
N VAL A 105 5.69 -5.16 5.03
CA VAL A 105 5.37 -6.56 5.28
C VAL A 105 5.09 -6.74 6.77
N THR A 106 3.96 -7.35 7.09
CA THR A 106 3.61 -7.64 8.48
C THR A 106 3.59 -9.15 8.73
N PHE A 107 4.05 -9.53 9.90
CA PHE A 107 4.06 -10.91 10.38
C PHE A 107 4.12 -10.90 11.92
N HIS A 108 3.89 -12.05 12.52
CA HIS A 108 3.93 -12.21 13.97
C HIS A 108 5.30 -12.74 14.41
N ASP A 109 5.56 -12.70 15.72
CA ASP A 109 6.79 -13.23 16.29
C ASP A 109 6.97 -14.73 16.07
N TYR A 110 5.86 -15.48 15.92
CA TYR A 110 5.89 -16.91 15.69
C TYR A 110 6.11 -17.32 14.23
N ASP A 111 6.05 -16.37 13.28
CA ASP A 111 6.25 -16.63 11.84
C ASP A 111 7.29 -15.71 11.19
N ILE A 112 8.33 -15.36 11.97
CA ILE A 112 9.42 -14.47 11.52
C ILE A 112 10.10 -15.03 10.27
N ASP A 113 10.39 -16.33 10.24
CA ASP A 113 11.15 -16.94 9.13
C ASP A 113 10.38 -16.80 7.81
N GLU A 114 9.08 -17.06 7.83
CA GLU A 114 8.19 -16.90 6.68
C GLU A 114 8.10 -15.43 6.26
N GLY A 115 8.02 -14.53 7.23
CA GLY A 115 8.01 -13.09 6.99
C GLY A 115 9.30 -12.62 6.32
N LEU A 116 10.45 -13.10 6.76
CA LEU A 116 11.75 -12.75 6.18
C LEU A 116 11.90 -13.27 4.74
N GLU A 117 11.45 -14.49 4.47
CA GLU A 117 11.43 -15.03 3.12
C GLU A 117 10.52 -14.22 2.18
N TYR A 118 9.38 -13.78 2.70
CA TYR A 118 8.47 -12.92 1.95
C TYR A 118 9.12 -11.56 1.63
N ILE A 119 9.81 -10.96 2.59
CA ILE A 119 10.54 -9.69 2.40
C ILE A 119 11.58 -9.83 1.29
N LYS A 120 12.31 -10.94 1.23
CA LYS A 120 13.27 -11.19 0.15
C LYS A 120 12.61 -11.13 -1.22
N LYS A 121 11.43 -11.73 -1.36
CA LYS A 121 10.65 -11.70 -2.61
C LYS A 121 10.23 -10.27 -2.97
N VAL A 122 9.84 -9.48 -1.97
CA VAL A 122 9.48 -8.07 -2.18
C VAL A 122 10.68 -7.28 -2.71
N ILE A 123 11.83 -7.46 -2.08
CA ILE A 123 13.08 -6.79 -2.49
C ILE A 123 13.48 -7.22 -3.90
N ASP A 124 13.39 -8.50 -4.23
CA ASP A 124 13.72 -9.05 -5.53
C ASP A 124 12.87 -8.45 -6.65
N LYS A 125 11.65 -8.01 -6.33
CA LYS A 125 10.78 -7.31 -7.29
C LYS A 125 11.13 -5.81 -7.43
N GLY A 126 12.05 -5.29 -6.64
CA GLY A 126 12.51 -3.90 -6.70
C GLY A 126 11.83 -2.93 -5.74
N TYR A 127 10.87 -3.38 -4.95
CA TYR A 127 10.21 -2.53 -3.96
C TYR A 127 11.07 -2.33 -2.71
N LYS A 128 10.87 -1.21 -2.02
CA LYS A 128 11.49 -0.93 -0.72
C LYS A 128 10.63 -1.47 0.40
#